data_3138dd5854062353a3dfa2778cdcc4f4
#
_entry.id   3138dd5854062353a3dfa2778cdcc4f4
#
_cell.length_a   1.000
_cell.length_b   1.000
_cell.length_c   1.000
_cell.angle_alpha   90.00
_cell.angle_beta   90.00
_cell.angle_gamma   90.00
#
_symmetry.space_group_name_H-M   'P 1'
#
loop_
_entity.id
_entity.type
_entity.pdbx_description
1 polymer ?
#
loop_
_entity_poly.entity_id
_entity_poly.type
_entity_poly.pdbx_seq_one_letter_code
_entity_poly.pdbx_strand_id
1 'polypeptide(L)'
;QLFEQEKPDILHLRSRLPAWLAYLAWRKMDPQTRPRLVTTVHGFYSVNAYSAIMIKGEHVICVSNSVKKYVLKNYPKVPAEKLTVIHRGVDPEEFPYGYQPPSEWLAKWQSDSPQLEGKYIITLPGRITRWKGQLDFVQVISQLKAKGLPAHGLIVGEPHPKKLEFLEELKNAIQAADLTNEITLVGHRSDLREVMAVSDVVVSCSTDPEAFGRVTLEALSIGKPVAAYAHGGVAEQLDAIFPAGTIPLGDLATMVDLLSRWHKEMPAPERQNPFTLGNMCLETDKIYHNICTPLTD
;
A
#
# COMPACT_ATOMS: atom_id res chain seq x y z
N GLN A 1 -24.94 -0.52 -26.39
CA GLN A 1 -25.55 -1.86 -26.21
C GLN A 1 -25.56 -2.31 -24.76
N LEU A 2 -24.37 -2.49 -24.06
CA LEU A 2 -24.35 -2.97 -22.69
C LEU A 2 -25.13 -2.06 -21.73
N PHE A 3 -24.88 -0.75 -21.77
CA PHE A 3 -25.57 0.21 -20.89
C PHE A 3 -27.07 0.33 -21.18
N GLU A 4 -27.49 0.11 -22.42
CA GLU A 4 -28.89 0.09 -22.82
C GLU A 4 -29.61 -1.19 -22.37
N GLN A 5 -28.89 -2.30 -22.32
CA GLN A 5 -29.40 -3.60 -21.85
C GLN A 5 -29.50 -3.68 -20.34
N GLU A 6 -28.40 -3.34 -19.63
CA GLU A 6 -28.28 -3.48 -18.17
C GLU A 6 -28.92 -2.32 -17.40
N LYS A 7 -29.04 -1.14 -18.03
CA LYS A 7 -29.60 0.10 -17.45
C LYS A 7 -29.08 0.37 -16.02
N PRO A 8 -27.74 0.37 -15.79
CA PRO A 8 -27.22 0.61 -14.45
C PRO A 8 -27.50 2.05 -14.01
N ASP A 9 -27.76 2.25 -12.71
CA ASP A 9 -27.88 3.59 -12.14
C ASP A 9 -26.53 4.30 -12.02
N ILE A 10 -25.46 3.52 -11.82
CA ILE A 10 -24.09 4.01 -11.60
C ILE A 10 -23.09 3.33 -12.54
N LEU A 11 -22.23 4.14 -13.11
CA LEU A 11 -21.03 3.73 -13.83
C LEU A 11 -19.80 4.11 -13.02
N HIS A 12 -19.18 3.15 -12.31
CA HIS A 12 -17.98 3.40 -11.52
C HIS A 12 -16.71 2.96 -12.26
N LEU A 13 -15.87 3.92 -12.62
CA LEU A 13 -14.65 3.72 -13.39
C LEU A 13 -13.41 3.73 -12.47
N ARG A 14 -12.64 2.65 -12.50
CA ARG A 14 -11.54 2.42 -11.56
C ARG A 14 -10.16 2.28 -12.21
N SER A 15 -10.08 2.26 -13.55
CA SER A 15 -8.80 2.22 -14.26
C SER A 15 -8.88 2.98 -15.60
N ARG A 16 -7.75 3.55 -16.04
CA ARG A 16 -7.69 4.57 -17.10
C ARG A 16 -8.19 4.08 -18.47
N LEU A 17 -7.73 2.94 -18.97
CA LEU A 17 -8.12 2.48 -20.29
C LEU A 17 -9.61 2.10 -20.38
N PRO A 18 -10.16 1.25 -19.49
CA PRO A 18 -11.61 1.02 -19.44
C PRO A 18 -12.41 2.31 -19.22
N ALA A 19 -11.88 3.26 -18.42
CA ALA A 19 -12.56 4.54 -18.19
C ALA A 19 -12.71 5.36 -19.45
N TRP A 20 -11.71 5.40 -20.33
CA TRP A 20 -11.82 6.10 -21.62
C TRP A 20 -12.91 5.49 -22.50
N LEU A 21 -12.92 4.17 -22.65
CA LEU A 21 -13.91 3.49 -23.48
C LEU A 21 -15.33 3.71 -22.95
N ALA A 22 -15.54 3.51 -21.66
CA ALA A 22 -16.83 3.69 -21.02
C ALA A 22 -17.30 5.17 -21.04
N TYR A 23 -16.40 6.11 -20.80
CA TYR A 23 -16.70 7.54 -20.83
C TYR A 23 -17.11 8.03 -22.21
N LEU A 24 -16.48 7.56 -23.28
CA LEU A 24 -16.84 7.90 -24.65
C LEU A 24 -18.22 7.38 -25.03
N ALA A 25 -18.60 6.18 -24.58
CA ALA A 25 -19.94 5.65 -24.74
C ALA A 25 -20.96 6.44 -23.90
N TRP A 26 -20.67 6.68 -22.63
CA TRP A 26 -21.51 7.42 -21.69
C TRP A 26 -21.84 8.85 -22.18
N ARG A 27 -20.87 9.54 -22.77
CA ARG A 27 -21.07 10.90 -23.31
C ARG A 27 -22.06 10.97 -24.49
N LYS A 28 -22.30 9.85 -25.20
CA LYS A 28 -23.24 9.76 -26.32
C LYS A 28 -24.65 9.42 -25.88
N MET A 29 -24.85 9.03 -24.62
CA MET A 29 -26.15 8.71 -24.05
C MET A 29 -26.91 9.98 -23.71
N ASP A 30 -28.24 9.88 -23.66
CA ASP A 30 -29.10 10.95 -23.19
C ASP A 30 -28.74 11.35 -21.75
N PRO A 31 -28.40 12.60 -21.47
CA PRO A 31 -28.07 13.08 -20.13
C PRO A 31 -29.13 12.82 -19.05
N GLN A 32 -30.39 12.68 -19.43
CA GLN A 32 -31.50 12.45 -18.51
C GLN A 32 -31.63 10.99 -18.06
N THR A 33 -31.13 10.06 -18.88
CA THR A 33 -31.33 8.61 -18.66
C THR A 33 -30.01 7.83 -18.50
N ARG A 34 -28.86 8.48 -18.72
CA ARG A 34 -27.55 7.81 -18.55
C ARG A 34 -27.21 7.59 -17.08
N PRO A 35 -26.42 6.55 -16.75
CA PRO A 35 -25.99 6.30 -15.39
C PRO A 35 -25.17 7.46 -14.83
N ARG A 36 -25.22 7.64 -13.51
CA ARG A 36 -24.35 8.59 -12.80
C ARG A 36 -22.90 8.10 -12.87
N LEU A 37 -21.97 9.02 -13.12
CA LEU A 37 -20.57 8.68 -13.36
C LEU A 37 -19.72 8.91 -12.11
N VAL A 38 -19.15 7.83 -11.55
CA VAL A 38 -18.16 7.87 -10.47
C VAL A 38 -16.81 7.43 -11.00
N THR A 39 -15.73 8.06 -10.53
CA THR A 39 -14.36 7.62 -10.81
C THR A 39 -13.57 7.47 -9.53
N THR A 40 -12.59 6.55 -9.47
CA THR A 40 -11.65 6.44 -8.35
C THR A 40 -10.22 6.66 -8.79
N VAL A 41 -9.55 7.61 -8.15
CA VAL A 41 -8.10 7.86 -8.34
C VAL A 41 -7.33 6.98 -7.37
N HIS A 42 -6.67 5.94 -7.91
CA HIS A 42 -5.94 4.93 -7.14
C HIS A 42 -4.45 5.21 -6.99
N GLY A 43 -3.93 6.29 -7.56
CA GLY A 43 -2.49 6.55 -7.54
C GLY A 43 -2.12 7.94 -8.03
N PHE A 44 -0.84 8.25 -7.89
CA PHE A 44 -0.22 9.47 -8.40
C PHE A 44 0.10 9.29 -9.89
N TYR A 45 -0.92 9.38 -10.73
CA TYR A 45 -0.77 9.19 -12.17
C TYR A 45 -0.02 10.36 -12.81
N SER A 46 0.78 10.10 -13.84
CA SER A 46 1.38 11.16 -14.65
C SER A 46 0.31 12.15 -15.13
N VAL A 47 0.57 13.45 -14.99
CA VAL A 47 -0.35 14.53 -15.38
C VAL A 47 -0.36 14.66 -16.89
N ASN A 48 -1.38 14.12 -17.54
CA ASN A 48 -1.59 14.19 -18.97
C ASN A 48 -3.06 13.95 -19.34
N ALA A 49 -3.41 14.15 -20.61
CA ALA A 49 -4.78 13.97 -21.10
C ALA A 49 -5.33 12.55 -20.85
N TYR A 50 -4.49 11.52 -20.98
CA TYR A 50 -4.87 10.13 -20.74
C TYR A 50 -5.26 9.86 -19.29
N SER A 51 -4.51 10.40 -18.33
CA SER A 51 -4.78 10.23 -16.90
C SER A 51 -5.94 11.12 -16.41
N ALA A 52 -6.19 12.23 -17.10
CA ALA A 52 -7.28 13.17 -16.78
C ALA A 52 -8.68 12.53 -16.85
N ILE A 53 -8.84 11.36 -17.45
CA ILE A 53 -10.10 10.62 -17.43
C ILE A 53 -10.56 10.29 -16.02
N MET A 54 -9.62 10.05 -15.09
CA MET A 54 -9.92 9.65 -13.72
C MET A 54 -10.50 10.77 -12.85
N ILE A 55 -10.52 12.00 -13.37
CA ILE A 55 -11.14 13.15 -12.70
C ILE A 55 -12.40 13.67 -13.45
N LYS A 56 -12.89 12.90 -14.44
CA LYS A 56 -14.07 13.26 -15.24
C LYS A 56 -15.38 12.79 -14.63
N GLY A 57 -15.36 12.03 -13.54
CA GLY A 57 -16.57 11.63 -12.82
C GLY A 57 -17.40 12.82 -12.38
N GLU A 58 -18.71 12.65 -12.27
CA GLU A 58 -19.61 13.58 -11.58
C GLU A 58 -19.23 13.63 -10.10
N HIS A 59 -18.74 12.49 -9.57
CA HIS A 59 -18.08 12.36 -8.29
C HIS A 59 -16.75 11.60 -8.42
N VAL A 60 -15.74 12.00 -7.66
CA VAL A 60 -14.38 11.43 -7.72
C VAL A 60 -13.95 10.96 -6.35
N ILE A 61 -13.72 9.67 -6.21
CA ILE A 61 -13.18 9.08 -4.98
C ILE A 61 -11.65 9.13 -5.04
N CYS A 62 -11.02 9.64 -4.00
CA CYS A 62 -9.57 9.61 -3.80
C CYS A 62 -9.24 8.60 -2.68
N VAL A 63 -8.27 7.72 -2.92
CA VAL A 63 -7.95 6.64 -1.96
C VAL A 63 -7.20 7.09 -0.71
N SER A 64 -6.80 8.36 -0.65
CA SER A 64 -6.16 9.00 0.51
C SER A 64 -6.25 10.53 0.41
N ASN A 65 -6.01 11.22 1.52
CA ASN A 65 -5.88 12.68 1.54
C ASN A 65 -4.70 13.16 0.68
N SER A 66 -3.62 12.38 0.65
CA SER A 66 -2.45 12.64 -0.20
C SER A 66 -2.82 12.62 -1.67
N VAL A 67 -3.63 11.65 -2.12
CA VAL A 67 -4.14 11.59 -3.49
C VAL A 67 -5.10 12.75 -3.77
N LYS A 68 -5.99 13.12 -2.83
CA LYS A 68 -6.88 14.29 -2.97
C LYS A 68 -6.07 15.57 -3.14
N LYS A 69 -5.05 15.81 -2.30
CA LYS A 69 -4.14 16.96 -2.43
C LYS A 69 -3.41 16.97 -3.78
N TYR A 70 -2.96 15.81 -4.23
CA TYR A 70 -2.33 15.66 -5.56
C TYR A 70 -3.28 16.04 -6.70
N VAL A 71 -4.53 15.58 -6.66
CA VAL A 71 -5.54 15.92 -7.67
C VAL A 71 -5.80 17.43 -7.69
N LEU A 72 -6.05 18.05 -6.55
CA LEU A 72 -6.30 19.49 -6.45
C LEU A 72 -5.12 20.32 -6.97
N LYS A 73 -3.88 19.90 -6.66
CA LYS A 73 -2.67 20.58 -7.13
C LYS A 73 -2.52 20.50 -8.65
N ASN A 74 -2.76 19.36 -9.25
CA ASN A 74 -2.44 19.10 -10.66
C ASN A 74 -3.63 19.34 -11.61
N TYR A 75 -4.84 19.38 -11.08
CA TYR A 75 -6.08 19.63 -11.82
C TYR A 75 -6.92 20.72 -11.15
N PRO A 76 -6.43 21.98 -11.12
CA PRO A 76 -7.02 23.08 -10.35
C PRO A 76 -8.44 23.47 -10.77
N LYS A 77 -8.90 22.98 -11.94
CA LYS A 77 -10.28 23.19 -12.42
C LYS A 77 -11.27 22.17 -11.85
N VAL A 78 -10.82 21.18 -11.12
CA VAL A 78 -11.72 20.20 -10.48
C VAL A 78 -12.23 20.81 -9.17
N PRO A 79 -13.54 20.97 -9.00
CA PRO A 79 -14.10 21.49 -7.77
C PRO A 79 -13.80 20.55 -6.59
N ALA A 80 -13.40 21.11 -5.46
CA ALA A 80 -13.00 20.31 -4.28
C ALA A 80 -14.17 19.47 -3.69
N GLU A 81 -15.40 19.94 -3.85
CA GLU A 81 -16.63 19.28 -3.45
C GLU A 81 -16.94 18.00 -4.24
N LYS A 82 -16.38 17.86 -5.42
CA LYS A 82 -16.45 16.60 -6.19
C LYS A 82 -15.54 15.50 -5.65
N LEU A 83 -14.58 15.85 -4.81
CA LEU A 83 -13.54 14.93 -4.34
C LEU A 83 -13.85 14.45 -2.93
N THR A 84 -14.17 13.17 -2.75
CA THR A 84 -14.27 12.53 -1.44
C THR A 84 -13.10 11.58 -1.22
N VAL A 85 -12.54 11.60 -0.01
CA VAL A 85 -11.55 10.61 0.39
C VAL A 85 -12.27 9.39 0.95
N ILE A 86 -12.04 8.24 0.33
CA ILE A 86 -12.46 6.94 0.86
C ILE A 86 -11.18 6.09 0.90
N HIS A 87 -10.66 5.89 2.08
CA HIS A 87 -9.47 5.08 2.28
C HIS A 87 -9.71 3.64 1.83
N ARG A 88 -8.64 2.97 1.40
CA ARG A 88 -8.70 1.53 1.14
C ARG A 88 -8.84 0.81 2.47
N GLY A 89 -9.46 -0.37 2.42
CA GLY A 89 -9.64 -1.19 3.61
C GLY A 89 -9.12 -2.60 3.42
N VAL A 90 -8.84 -3.26 4.53
CA VAL A 90 -8.58 -4.70 4.63
C VAL A 90 -9.77 -5.39 5.25
N ASP A 91 -9.95 -6.66 4.89
CA ASP A 91 -10.93 -7.52 5.53
C ASP A 91 -10.36 -7.99 6.89
N PRO A 92 -11.01 -7.66 8.02
CA PRO A 92 -10.54 -8.09 9.33
C PRO A 92 -10.65 -9.61 9.55
N GLU A 93 -11.43 -10.34 8.75
CA GLU A 93 -11.47 -11.79 8.78
C GLU A 93 -10.25 -12.39 8.05
N GLU A 94 -9.80 -11.75 6.97
CA GLU A 94 -8.59 -12.15 6.25
C GLU A 94 -7.32 -11.74 7.01
N PHE A 95 -7.31 -10.55 7.64
CA PHE A 95 -6.17 -9.97 8.39
C PHE A 95 -6.54 -9.71 9.86
N PRO A 96 -6.87 -10.75 10.66
CA PRO A 96 -7.25 -10.56 12.05
C PRO A 96 -6.04 -10.15 12.92
N TYR A 97 -6.27 -9.26 13.87
CA TYR A 97 -5.22 -8.85 14.80
C TYR A 97 -4.72 -10.03 15.64
N GLY A 98 -3.39 -10.19 15.69
CA GLY A 98 -2.75 -11.33 16.35
C GLY A 98 -2.77 -12.61 15.51
N TYR A 99 -2.94 -12.50 14.19
CA TYR A 99 -2.92 -13.64 13.27
C TYR A 99 -1.70 -14.53 13.49
N GLN A 100 -1.93 -15.84 13.57
CA GLN A 100 -0.89 -16.86 13.63
C GLN A 100 -1.00 -17.78 12.42
N PRO A 101 0.10 -18.05 11.70
CA PRO A 101 0.11 -18.99 10.61
C PRO A 101 -0.24 -20.42 11.07
N PRO A 102 -0.82 -21.27 10.20
CA PRO A 102 -1.06 -22.68 10.52
C PRO A 102 0.22 -23.40 10.90
N SER A 103 0.12 -24.37 11.82
CA SER A 103 1.27 -25.14 12.34
C SER A 103 2.05 -25.87 11.23
N GLU A 104 1.37 -26.39 10.23
CA GLU A 104 2.00 -27.04 9.06
C GLU A 104 2.84 -26.03 8.25
N TRP A 105 2.31 -24.82 8.06
CA TRP A 105 3.03 -23.74 7.39
C TRP A 105 4.28 -23.33 8.20
N LEU A 106 4.15 -23.19 9.53
CA LEU A 106 5.26 -22.86 10.42
C LEU A 106 6.36 -23.91 10.38
N ALA A 107 6.01 -25.19 10.45
CA ALA A 107 6.97 -26.30 10.39
C ALA A 107 7.73 -26.29 9.05
N LYS A 108 7.00 -26.07 7.94
CA LYS A 108 7.61 -25.94 6.62
C LYS A 108 8.52 -24.72 6.52
N TRP A 109 8.08 -23.57 7.01
CA TRP A 109 8.88 -22.33 7.01
C TRP A 109 10.18 -22.49 7.78
N GLN A 110 10.13 -23.10 8.97
CA GLN A 110 11.32 -23.37 9.78
C GLN A 110 12.29 -24.33 9.08
N SER A 111 11.76 -25.37 8.45
CA SER A 111 12.58 -26.33 7.67
C SER A 111 13.22 -25.69 6.45
N ASP A 112 12.49 -24.85 5.72
CA ASP A 112 12.96 -24.18 4.50
C ASP A 112 13.90 -22.99 4.78
N SER A 113 13.87 -22.45 6.01
CA SER A 113 14.57 -21.22 6.38
C SER A 113 15.27 -21.32 7.74
N PRO A 114 16.13 -22.35 7.97
CA PRO A 114 16.79 -22.56 9.25
C PRO A 114 17.73 -21.41 9.67
N GLN A 115 18.21 -20.62 8.70
CA GLN A 115 19.04 -19.43 8.93
C GLN A 115 18.31 -18.30 9.68
N LEU A 116 16.98 -18.37 9.79
CA LEU A 116 16.17 -17.36 10.49
C LEU A 116 15.97 -17.67 11.98
N GLU A 117 16.37 -18.84 12.43
CA GLU A 117 16.21 -19.23 13.84
C GLU A 117 17.00 -18.28 14.76
N GLY A 118 16.33 -17.72 15.76
CA GLY A 118 16.91 -16.77 16.72
C GLY A 118 17.28 -15.41 16.12
N LYS A 119 16.87 -15.11 14.89
CA LYS A 119 17.13 -13.80 14.26
C LYS A 119 16.04 -12.80 14.55
N TYR A 120 16.41 -11.52 14.52
CA TYR A 120 15.50 -10.39 14.47
C TYR A 120 15.07 -10.17 13.02
N ILE A 121 13.88 -10.66 12.67
CA ILE A 121 13.38 -10.72 11.29
C ILE A 121 12.71 -9.42 10.92
N ILE A 122 13.30 -8.71 9.95
CA ILE A 122 12.78 -7.44 9.41
C ILE A 122 12.40 -7.68 7.95
N THR A 123 11.12 -7.49 7.63
CA THR A 123 10.60 -7.79 6.29
C THR A 123 10.25 -6.51 5.52
N LEU A 124 10.77 -6.39 4.30
CA LEU A 124 10.40 -5.37 3.32
C LEU A 124 9.61 -6.03 2.18
N PRO A 125 8.26 -5.95 2.22
CA PRO A 125 7.43 -6.48 1.15
C PRO A 125 7.17 -5.44 0.07
N GLY A 126 7.24 -5.89 -1.19
CA GLY A 126 6.93 -5.04 -2.32
C GLY A 126 7.69 -5.43 -3.58
N ARG A 127 7.20 -4.99 -4.72
CA ARG A 127 7.91 -5.22 -6.00
C ARG A 127 9.33 -4.69 -5.93
N ILE A 128 10.28 -5.43 -6.49
CA ILE A 128 11.67 -4.98 -6.61
C ILE A 128 11.72 -3.87 -7.66
N THR A 129 11.75 -2.62 -7.16
CA THR A 129 11.80 -1.39 -7.97
C THR A 129 12.51 -0.32 -7.17
N ARG A 130 13.25 0.55 -7.85
CA ARG A 130 14.10 1.57 -7.21
C ARG A 130 13.34 2.41 -6.17
N TRP A 131 12.11 2.82 -6.48
CA TRP A 131 11.31 3.67 -5.60
C TRP A 131 10.76 2.96 -4.34
N LYS A 132 10.87 1.60 -4.27
CA LYS A 132 10.49 0.84 -3.06
C LYS A 132 11.58 0.84 -1.98
N GLY A 133 12.75 1.43 -2.26
CA GLY A 133 13.78 1.70 -1.27
C GLY A 133 14.53 0.46 -0.77
N GLN A 134 14.64 -0.61 -1.58
CA GLN A 134 15.42 -1.79 -1.18
C GLN A 134 16.89 -1.47 -0.92
N LEU A 135 17.47 -0.47 -1.57
CA LEU A 135 18.85 -0.05 -1.30
C LEU A 135 18.98 0.63 0.08
N ASP A 136 18.00 1.42 0.47
CA ASP A 136 17.94 1.99 1.82
C ASP A 136 17.83 0.87 2.87
N PHE A 137 17.01 -0.14 2.57
CA PHE A 137 16.87 -1.31 3.44
C PHE A 137 18.18 -2.08 3.61
N VAL A 138 18.97 -2.26 2.55
CA VAL A 138 20.32 -2.86 2.62
C VAL A 138 21.20 -2.06 3.60
N GLN A 139 21.18 -0.72 3.52
CA GLN A 139 21.94 0.13 4.44
C GLN A 139 21.45 0.01 5.89
N VAL A 140 20.12 -0.09 6.10
CA VAL A 140 19.54 -0.31 7.43
C VAL A 140 20.04 -1.62 8.03
N ILE A 141 19.97 -2.75 7.30
CA ILE A 141 20.45 -4.04 7.79
C ILE A 141 21.96 -4.00 8.06
N SER A 142 22.75 -3.35 7.19
CA SER A 142 24.20 -3.16 7.40
C SER A 142 24.49 -2.44 8.72
N GLN A 143 23.79 -1.36 9.02
CA GLN A 143 23.99 -0.59 10.25
C GLN A 143 23.51 -1.36 11.49
N LEU A 144 22.43 -2.14 11.39
CA LEU A 144 22.00 -3.01 12.50
C LEU A 144 23.02 -4.12 12.78
N LYS A 145 23.60 -4.75 11.73
CA LYS A 145 24.71 -5.72 11.86
C LYS A 145 25.93 -5.06 12.54
N ALA A 146 26.30 -3.85 12.13
CA ALA A 146 27.41 -3.11 12.73
C ALA A 146 27.19 -2.77 14.20
N LYS A 147 25.92 -2.62 14.64
CA LYS A 147 25.53 -2.47 16.05
C LYS A 147 25.49 -3.80 16.82
N GLY A 148 25.80 -4.94 16.19
CA GLY A 148 25.80 -6.27 16.79
C GLY A 148 24.42 -6.90 16.98
N LEU A 149 23.36 -6.38 16.31
CA LEU A 149 22.05 -6.99 16.37
C LEU A 149 21.98 -8.22 15.44
N PRO A 150 21.27 -9.29 15.84
CA PRO A 150 21.09 -10.49 15.02
C PRO A 150 20.05 -10.27 13.90
N ALA A 151 20.07 -9.09 13.27
CA ALA A 151 19.08 -8.70 12.28
C ALA A 151 19.19 -9.54 11.00
N HIS A 152 18.03 -9.97 10.47
CA HIS A 152 17.93 -10.63 9.17
C HIS A 152 16.82 -9.97 8.33
N GLY A 153 17.20 -9.46 7.17
CA GLY A 153 16.29 -8.79 6.24
C GLY A 153 15.64 -9.76 5.27
N LEU A 154 14.33 -9.73 5.18
CA LEU A 154 13.58 -10.44 4.14
C LEU A 154 13.06 -9.43 3.09
N ILE A 155 13.50 -9.54 1.85
CA ILE A 155 12.93 -8.78 0.72
C ILE A 155 11.97 -9.69 -0.02
N VAL A 156 10.66 -9.38 0.11
CA VAL A 156 9.57 -10.22 -0.42
C VAL A 156 8.92 -9.55 -1.61
N GLY A 157 9.16 -10.09 -2.79
CA GLY A 157 8.60 -9.59 -4.05
C GLY A 157 9.53 -9.87 -5.22
N GLU A 158 9.04 -9.54 -6.41
CA GLU A 158 9.77 -9.77 -7.66
C GLU A 158 9.90 -8.48 -8.48
N PRO A 159 10.93 -8.37 -9.33
CA PRO A 159 11.02 -7.31 -10.31
C PRO A 159 9.99 -7.53 -11.43
N HIS A 160 9.67 -6.47 -12.16
CA HIS A 160 8.95 -6.65 -13.42
C HIS A 160 9.82 -7.48 -14.39
N PRO A 161 9.27 -8.51 -15.09
CA PRO A 161 10.07 -9.41 -15.94
C PRO A 161 10.95 -8.72 -17.00
N LYS A 162 10.56 -7.52 -17.44
CA LYS A 162 11.31 -6.71 -18.42
C LYS A 162 12.24 -5.67 -17.78
N LYS A 163 12.46 -5.68 -16.44
CA LYS A 163 13.25 -4.68 -15.71
C LYS A 163 14.07 -5.37 -14.62
N LEU A 164 15.03 -6.21 -15.05
CA LEU A 164 15.86 -7.00 -14.14
C LEU A 164 17.12 -6.24 -13.68
N GLU A 165 17.48 -5.14 -14.33
CA GLU A 165 18.69 -4.36 -14.04
C GLU A 165 18.78 -3.93 -12.57
N PHE A 166 17.65 -3.50 -11.99
CA PHE A 166 17.63 -3.12 -10.59
C PHE A 166 17.75 -4.30 -9.63
N LEU A 167 17.30 -5.49 -10.01
CA LEU A 167 17.52 -6.70 -9.21
C LEU A 167 19.03 -7.03 -9.14
N GLU A 168 19.75 -6.93 -10.26
CA GLU A 168 21.21 -7.18 -10.27
C GLU A 168 21.95 -6.11 -9.47
N GLU A 169 21.56 -4.84 -9.58
CA GLU A 169 22.09 -3.77 -8.74
C GLU A 169 21.87 -4.05 -7.24
N LEU A 170 20.68 -4.50 -6.87
CA LEU A 170 20.35 -4.86 -5.48
C LEU A 170 21.21 -6.03 -4.98
N LYS A 171 21.39 -7.09 -5.78
CA LYS A 171 22.28 -8.22 -5.43
C LYS A 171 23.72 -7.75 -5.23
N ASN A 172 24.20 -6.91 -6.13
CA ASN A 172 25.55 -6.36 -6.03
C ASN A 172 25.71 -5.49 -4.77
N ALA A 173 24.69 -4.71 -4.42
CA ALA A 173 24.72 -3.90 -3.19
C ALA A 173 24.74 -4.78 -1.92
N ILE A 174 23.95 -5.87 -1.89
CA ILE A 174 23.97 -6.85 -0.80
C ILE A 174 25.34 -7.49 -0.65
N GLN A 175 25.95 -7.91 -1.77
CA GLN A 175 27.28 -8.51 -1.78
C GLN A 175 28.37 -7.52 -1.35
N ALA A 176 28.33 -6.30 -1.88
CA ALA A 176 29.32 -5.26 -1.55
C ALA A 176 29.27 -4.83 -0.07
N ALA A 177 28.08 -4.95 0.55
CA ALA A 177 27.90 -4.69 1.97
C ALA A 177 28.20 -5.91 2.88
N ASP A 178 28.63 -7.04 2.33
CA ASP A 178 28.85 -8.31 3.05
C ASP A 178 27.60 -8.76 3.85
N LEU A 179 26.44 -8.74 3.16
CA LEU A 179 25.14 -9.07 3.77
C LEU A 179 24.46 -10.28 3.13
N THR A 180 25.19 -11.12 2.43
CA THR A 180 24.63 -12.32 1.76
C THR A 180 24.02 -13.32 2.73
N ASN A 181 24.46 -13.31 3.99
CA ASN A 181 23.94 -14.15 5.08
C ASN A 181 22.89 -13.44 5.94
N GLU A 182 22.72 -12.13 5.81
CA GLU A 182 21.80 -11.31 6.61
C GLU A 182 20.61 -10.77 5.79
N ILE A 183 20.60 -10.96 4.47
CA ILE A 183 19.48 -10.59 3.61
C ILE A 183 19.09 -11.76 2.70
N THR A 184 17.82 -12.12 2.73
CA THR A 184 17.23 -13.12 1.83
C THR A 184 16.28 -12.47 0.84
N LEU A 185 16.52 -12.67 -0.47
CA LEU A 185 15.57 -12.35 -1.52
C LEU A 185 14.58 -13.50 -1.66
N VAL A 186 13.39 -13.34 -1.10
CA VAL A 186 12.38 -14.42 -0.95
C VAL A 186 11.63 -14.69 -2.26
N GLY A 187 11.62 -13.72 -3.19
CA GLY A 187 10.81 -13.80 -4.39
C GLY A 187 9.34 -13.47 -4.15
N HIS A 188 8.49 -13.81 -5.12
CA HIS A 188 7.04 -13.63 -4.98
C HIS A 188 6.45 -14.63 -3.98
N ARG A 189 5.60 -14.13 -3.09
CA ARG A 189 4.87 -14.94 -2.11
C ARG A 189 3.37 -14.64 -2.20
N SER A 190 2.56 -15.67 -2.39
CA SER A 190 1.09 -15.59 -2.28
C SER A 190 0.61 -15.63 -0.83
N ASP A 191 1.45 -16.13 0.07
CA ASP A 191 1.25 -16.25 1.52
C ASP A 191 2.01 -15.13 2.28
N LEU A 192 1.96 -13.90 1.76
CA LEU A 192 2.65 -12.75 2.35
C LEU A 192 2.17 -12.44 3.77
N ARG A 193 0.90 -12.68 4.07
CA ARG A 193 0.33 -12.52 5.42
C ARG A 193 1.07 -13.40 6.44
N GLU A 194 1.29 -14.66 6.10
CA GLU A 194 2.01 -15.64 6.92
C GLU A 194 3.47 -15.19 7.13
N VAL A 195 4.14 -14.73 6.06
CA VAL A 195 5.51 -14.21 6.14
C VAL A 195 5.58 -12.97 7.04
N MET A 196 4.65 -12.04 6.92
CA MET A 196 4.57 -10.89 7.82
C MET A 196 4.27 -11.30 9.26
N ALA A 197 3.44 -12.32 9.46
CA ALA A 197 3.09 -12.80 10.78
C ALA A 197 4.27 -13.42 11.54
N VAL A 198 5.25 -14.04 10.87
CA VAL A 198 6.48 -14.56 11.49
C VAL A 198 7.61 -13.53 11.53
N SER A 199 7.44 -12.36 10.95
CA SER A 199 8.39 -11.25 11.05
C SER A 199 8.24 -10.54 12.39
N ASP A 200 9.33 -9.97 12.90
CA ASP A 200 9.28 -9.09 14.08
C ASP A 200 8.78 -7.71 13.68
N VAL A 201 9.28 -7.17 12.57
CA VAL A 201 8.93 -5.84 12.04
C VAL A 201 8.74 -5.89 10.54
N VAL A 202 7.76 -5.16 10.05
CA VAL A 202 7.61 -4.87 8.62
C VAL A 202 8.11 -3.45 8.35
N VAL A 203 8.86 -3.25 7.28
CA VAL A 203 9.36 -1.93 6.89
C VAL A 203 8.86 -1.52 5.52
N SER A 204 8.67 -0.22 5.32
CA SER A 204 8.40 0.37 4.01
C SER A 204 9.31 1.58 3.79
N CYS A 205 10.29 1.39 2.90
CA CYS A 205 11.27 2.42 2.55
C CYS A 205 10.94 3.11 1.22
N SER A 206 9.66 3.15 0.83
CA SER A 206 9.25 3.75 -0.44
C SER A 206 9.68 5.21 -0.53
N THR A 207 10.51 5.56 -1.54
CA THR A 207 11.02 6.92 -1.75
C THR A 207 10.04 7.80 -2.53
N ASP A 208 9.16 7.21 -3.33
CA ASP A 208 8.01 7.88 -3.90
C ASP A 208 6.77 7.64 -3.03
N PRO A 209 5.83 8.61 -2.94
CA PRO A 209 4.65 8.45 -2.10
C PRO A 209 3.75 7.32 -2.61
N GLU A 210 3.36 6.44 -1.72
CA GLU A 210 2.33 5.44 -2.01
C GLU A 210 0.94 6.07 -1.94
N ALA A 211 0.08 5.72 -2.89
CA ALA A 211 -1.28 6.25 -2.89
C ALA A 211 -2.05 5.88 -1.63
N PHE A 212 -1.82 4.67 -1.12
CA PHE A 212 -2.36 4.23 0.17
C PHE A 212 -1.37 3.37 0.95
N GLY A 213 -0.72 2.35 0.33
CA GLY A 213 0.20 1.44 1.03
C GLY A 213 -0.52 0.22 1.60
N ARG A 214 -1.10 -0.63 0.74
CA ARG A 214 -1.87 -1.81 1.19
C ARG A 214 -1.10 -2.72 2.11
N VAL A 215 0.16 -3.01 1.79
CA VAL A 215 0.99 -3.94 2.58
C VAL A 215 1.26 -3.42 3.99
N THR A 216 1.47 -2.11 4.14
CA THR A 216 1.60 -1.46 5.45
C THR A 216 0.33 -1.66 6.28
N LEU A 217 -0.85 -1.44 5.67
CA LEU A 217 -2.11 -1.66 6.36
C LEU A 217 -2.33 -3.13 6.74
N GLU A 218 -2.02 -4.06 5.84
CA GLU A 218 -2.14 -5.50 6.07
C GLU A 218 -1.27 -5.94 7.26
N ALA A 219 -0.02 -5.44 7.33
CA ALA A 219 0.89 -5.71 8.46
C ALA A 219 0.36 -5.13 9.79
N LEU A 220 -0.07 -3.86 9.79
CA LEU A 220 -0.65 -3.22 10.97
C LEU A 220 -1.91 -3.94 11.45
N SER A 221 -2.76 -4.41 10.53
CA SER A 221 -4.02 -5.09 10.84
C SER A 221 -3.80 -6.42 11.57
N ILE A 222 -2.75 -7.18 11.20
CA ILE A 222 -2.40 -8.41 11.93
C ILE A 222 -1.60 -8.14 13.21
N GLY A 223 -1.41 -6.86 13.60
CA GLY A 223 -0.72 -6.48 14.83
C GLY A 223 0.80 -6.45 14.72
N LYS A 224 1.36 -6.38 13.50
CA LYS A 224 2.82 -6.26 13.31
C LYS A 224 3.25 -4.80 13.31
N PRO A 225 4.30 -4.46 14.09
CA PRO A 225 4.88 -3.11 14.05
C PRO A 225 5.41 -2.80 12.66
N VAL A 226 5.18 -1.57 12.20
CA VAL A 226 5.64 -1.11 10.91
C VAL A 226 6.49 0.13 11.08
N ALA A 227 7.74 0.11 10.60
CA ALA A 227 8.56 1.30 10.45
C ALA A 227 8.55 1.74 8.99
N ALA A 228 8.09 2.96 8.70
CA ALA A 228 7.96 3.39 7.32
C ALA A 228 8.26 4.88 7.11
N TYR A 229 8.75 5.22 5.92
CA TYR A 229 8.85 6.61 5.50
C TYR A 229 7.45 7.23 5.44
N ALA A 230 7.26 8.28 6.25
CA ALA A 230 5.95 8.90 6.46
C ALA A 230 5.60 9.89 5.35
N HIS A 231 5.20 9.36 4.21
CA HIS A 231 4.65 10.17 3.13
C HIS A 231 3.56 9.41 2.35
N GLY A 232 2.75 10.14 1.58
CA GLY A 232 1.61 9.53 0.90
C GLY A 232 0.56 8.96 1.86
N GLY A 233 -0.13 7.90 1.43
CA GLY A 233 -1.17 7.24 2.23
C GLY A 233 -0.61 6.43 3.40
N VAL A 234 0.67 6.07 3.38
CA VAL A 234 1.34 5.36 4.49
C VAL A 234 1.40 6.24 5.74
N ALA A 235 1.69 7.54 5.58
CA ALA A 235 1.66 8.49 6.70
C ALA A 235 0.29 8.53 7.39
N GLU A 236 -0.80 8.52 6.60
CA GLU A 236 -2.17 8.55 7.12
C GLU A 236 -2.51 7.28 7.94
N GLN A 237 -1.96 6.14 7.56
CA GLN A 237 -2.13 4.88 8.30
C GLN A 237 -1.33 4.88 9.61
N LEU A 238 -0.06 5.31 9.55
CA LEU A 238 0.77 5.40 10.74
C LEU A 238 0.19 6.37 11.76
N ASP A 239 -0.23 7.55 11.32
CA ASP A 239 -0.87 8.55 12.21
C ASP A 239 -2.11 7.99 12.92
N ALA A 240 -2.90 7.15 12.23
CA ALA A 240 -4.13 6.60 12.78
C ALA A 240 -3.96 5.35 13.64
N ILE A 241 -2.97 4.48 13.31
CA ILE A 241 -2.85 3.14 13.93
C ILE A 241 -1.55 2.99 14.71
N PHE A 242 -0.43 3.56 14.23
CA PHE A 242 0.88 3.30 14.79
C PHE A 242 1.87 4.47 14.61
N PRO A 243 1.63 5.63 15.26
CA PRO A 243 2.49 6.81 15.13
C PRO A 243 3.96 6.55 15.47
N ALA A 244 4.23 5.55 16.34
CA ALA A 244 5.59 5.17 16.73
C ALA A 244 6.45 4.66 15.57
N GLY A 245 5.84 4.23 14.46
CA GLY A 245 6.53 3.73 13.27
C GLY A 245 6.90 4.80 12.22
N THR A 246 6.61 6.06 12.51
CA THR A 246 6.82 7.19 11.60
C THR A 246 8.29 7.55 11.45
N ILE A 247 8.82 7.46 10.23
CA ILE A 247 10.21 7.83 9.89
C ILE A 247 10.19 8.96 8.85
N PRO A 248 10.97 10.02 9.04
CA PRO A 248 11.16 11.02 8.00
C PRO A 248 11.72 10.39 6.71
N LEU A 249 11.29 10.89 5.56
CA LEU A 249 11.73 10.37 4.26
C LEU A 249 13.27 10.39 4.14
N GLY A 250 13.85 9.21 3.90
CA GLY A 250 15.30 9.04 3.72
C GLY A 250 16.12 9.08 5.01
N ASP A 251 15.50 9.20 6.18
CA ASP A 251 16.21 9.23 7.47
C ASP A 251 16.53 7.81 7.95
N LEU A 252 17.62 7.27 7.42
CA LEU A 252 18.13 5.94 7.78
C LEU A 252 18.57 5.87 9.24
N ALA A 253 19.15 6.93 9.78
CA ALA A 253 19.62 6.95 11.17
C ALA A 253 18.46 6.78 12.15
N THR A 254 17.38 7.54 11.97
CA THR A 254 16.16 7.39 12.76
C THR A 254 15.56 5.99 12.61
N MET A 255 15.54 5.41 11.40
CA MET A 255 15.03 4.04 11.20
C MET A 255 15.88 3.01 11.94
N VAL A 256 17.20 3.07 11.83
CA VAL A 256 18.11 2.16 12.54
C VAL A 256 17.98 2.28 14.05
N ASP A 257 17.90 3.48 14.59
CA ASP A 257 17.75 3.71 16.03
C ASP A 257 16.37 3.23 16.52
N LEU A 258 15.31 3.41 15.75
CA LEU A 258 13.98 2.89 16.05
C LEU A 258 13.99 1.36 16.11
N LEU A 259 14.49 0.71 15.05
CA LEU A 259 14.57 -0.76 14.98
C LEU A 259 15.45 -1.35 16.08
N SER A 260 16.55 -0.66 16.44
CA SER A 260 17.42 -1.07 17.54
C SER A 260 16.71 -1.01 18.91
N ARG A 261 15.86 -0.02 19.12
CA ARG A 261 15.02 0.07 20.33
C ARG A 261 13.95 -1.03 20.34
N TRP A 262 13.29 -1.26 19.22
CA TRP A 262 12.24 -2.28 19.08
C TRP A 262 12.75 -3.71 19.23
N HIS A 263 14.03 -3.97 18.89
CA HIS A 263 14.62 -5.28 19.19
C HIS A 263 14.64 -5.57 20.70
N LYS A 264 14.77 -4.54 21.56
CA LYS A 264 14.76 -4.68 23.02
C LYS A 264 13.36 -4.68 23.60
N GLU A 265 12.50 -3.83 23.10
CA GLU A 265 11.13 -3.63 23.55
C GLU A 265 10.22 -3.38 22.34
N MET A 266 9.55 -4.46 21.91
CA MET A 266 8.71 -4.45 20.71
C MET A 266 7.36 -3.80 21.01
N PRO A 267 7.03 -2.68 20.36
CA PRO A 267 5.71 -2.09 20.52
C PRO A 267 4.65 -2.86 19.72
N ALA A 268 3.40 -2.72 20.13
CA ALA A 268 2.25 -3.26 19.37
C ALA A 268 1.45 -2.11 18.73
N PRO A 269 1.01 -2.26 17.49
CA PRO A 269 0.05 -1.34 16.87
C PRO A 269 -1.29 -1.33 17.62
N GLU A 270 -2.04 -0.24 17.44
CA GLU A 270 -3.41 -0.15 17.94
C GLU A 270 -4.28 -1.27 17.35
N ARG A 271 -5.08 -1.92 18.21
CA ARG A 271 -5.97 -2.99 17.77
C ARG A 271 -7.13 -2.46 16.91
N GLN A 272 -7.53 -1.20 17.15
CA GLN A 272 -8.59 -0.57 16.37
C GLN A 272 -8.05 -0.04 15.07
N ASN A 273 -8.49 -0.64 13.96
CA ASN A 273 -8.15 -0.21 12.62
C ASN A 273 -9.35 0.44 11.94
N PRO A 274 -9.31 1.76 11.65
CA PRO A 274 -10.41 2.44 10.98
C PRO A 274 -10.51 2.08 9.48
N PHE A 275 -9.45 1.51 8.90
CA PHE A 275 -9.37 1.22 7.47
C PHE A 275 -9.83 -0.21 7.17
N THR A 276 -11.11 -0.49 7.41
CA THR A 276 -11.71 -1.80 7.13
C THR A 276 -12.38 -1.84 5.75
N LEU A 277 -12.50 -3.04 5.18
CA LEU A 277 -13.25 -3.27 3.94
C LEU A 277 -14.71 -2.82 4.10
N GLY A 278 -15.33 -3.13 5.25
CA GLY A 278 -16.70 -2.72 5.56
C GLY A 278 -16.88 -1.21 5.53
N ASN A 279 -16.00 -0.45 6.18
CA ASN A 279 -16.04 1.01 6.15
C ASN A 279 -15.86 1.57 4.74
N MET A 280 -14.92 1.01 3.96
CA MET A 280 -14.70 1.42 2.57
C MET A 280 -15.94 1.20 1.70
N CYS A 281 -16.62 0.06 1.85
CA CYS A 281 -17.86 -0.25 1.13
C CYS A 281 -18.98 0.70 1.57
N LEU A 282 -19.19 0.87 2.87
CA LEU A 282 -20.23 1.76 3.42
C LEU A 282 -20.09 3.20 2.92
N GLU A 283 -18.87 3.76 2.94
CA GLU A 283 -18.64 5.12 2.46
C GLU A 283 -18.81 5.22 0.92
N THR A 284 -18.48 4.15 0.19
CA THR A 284 -18.73 4.10 -1.27
C THR A 284 -20.23 4.07 -1.56
N ASP A 285 -21.01 3.28 -0.82
CA ASP A 285 -22.46 3.20 -0.97
C ASP A 285 -23.15 4.53 -0.65
N LYS A 286 -22.68 5.25 0.36
CA LYS A 286 -23.17 6.62 0.65
C LYS A 286 -23.00 7.55 -0.56
N ILE A 287 -21.85 7.48 -1.25
CA ILE A 287 -21.63 8.25 -2.48
C ILE A 287 -22.67 7.87 -3.52
N TYR A 288 -22.88 6.57 -3.74
CA TYR A 288 -23.84 6.09 -4.72
C TYR A 288 -25.25 6.58 -4.45
N HIS A 289 -25.72 6.46 -3.22
CA HIS A 289 -27.02 6.95 -2.82
C HIS A 289 -27.17 8.47 -3.02
N ASN A 290 -26.16 9.24 -2.58
CA ASN A 290 -26.20 10.70 -2.66
C ASN A 290 -26.29 11.22 -4.10
N ILE A 291 -25.61 10.57 -5.07
CA ILE A 291 -25.62 11.03 -6.45
C ILE A 291 -26.83 10.54 -7.25
N CYS A 292 -27.52 9.49 -6.78
CA CYS A 292 -28.74 8.97 -7.39
C CYS A 292 -30.01 9.60 -6.81
N THR A 293 -29.95 10.14 -5.57
CA THR A 293 -31.09 10.82 -4.95
C THR A 293 -31.24 12.21 -5.60
N PRO A 294 -32.42 12.55 -6.17
CA PRO A 294 -32.66 13.90 -6.64
C PRO A 294 -32.46 14.89 -5.48
N LEU A 295 -31.82 16.03 -5.76
CA LEU A 295 -31.84 17.15 -4.81
C LEU A 295 -33.32 17.52 -4.61
N THR A 296 -33.84 17.23 -3.43
CA THR A 296 -35.12 17.80 -3.00
C THR A 296 -34.88 19.28 -2.79
N ASP A 297 -35.44 20.11 -3.68
CA ASP A 297 -35.49 21.58 -3.56
C ASP A 297 -36.10 22.03 -2.24
#